data_607918b9dc5062313000ed2f4dc7b173
#
_entry.id   607918b9dc5062313000ed2f4dc7b173
#
_cell.length_a   1.000
_cell.length_b   1.000
_cell.length_c   1.000
_cell.angle_alpha   90.00
_cell.angle_beta   90.00
_cell.angle_gamma   90.00
#
_symmetry.space_group_name_H-M   'P 1'
#
loop_
_entity.id
_entity.type
_entity.pdbx_description
1 polymer ?
#
loop_
_entity_poly.entity_id
_entity_poly.type
_entity_poly.pdbx_seq_one_letter_code
_entity_poly.pdbx_strand_id
1 'polypeptide(L)' 'MINYRVDNLGELLEQLRAGGVEVIQGPESHENGKFAWIMDPDENKIELWEPKVWDDKNKGA' A
#
# COMPACT_ATOMS: atom_id res chain seq x y z
N MET A 1 -2.42 7.60 13.19
CA MET A 1 -2.42 6.97 11.86
C MET A 1 -1.79 5.59 11.94
N ILE A 2 -2.40 4.61 11.31
CA ILE A 2 -1.88 3.26 11.31
C ILE A 2 -1.05 3.04 10.06
N ASN A 3 0.04 2.32 10.22
CA ASN A 3 0.97 2.09 9.12
C ASN A 3 1.15 0.59 8.94
N TYR A 4 0.85 0.09 7.73
CA TYR A 4 1.00 -1.32 7.43
C TYR A 4 1.98 -1.55 6.29
N ARG A 5 2.82 -2.53 6.48
CA ARG A 5 3.71 -2.98 5.41
C ARG A 5 3.01 -4.09 4.63
N VAL A 6 3.04 -3.99 3.29
CA VAL A 6 2.37 -4.97 2.44
C VAL A 6 3.33 -5.45 1.36
N ASP A 7 3.06 -6.63 0.83
CA ASP A 7 3.90 -7.23 -0.19
C ASP A 7 3.50 -6.79 -1.60
N ASN A 8 2.23 -6.53 -1.83
CA ASN A 8 1.75 -6.14 -3.14
C ASN A 8 0.67 -5.09 -2.96
N LEU A 9 1.08 -3.84 -3.02
CA LEU A 9 0.18 -2.74 -2.73
C LEU A 9 -0.93 -2.62 -3.77
N GLY A 10 -0.58 -2.77 -5.05
CA GLY A 10 -1.59 -2.63 -6.09
C GLY A 10 -2.71 -3.64 -5.96
N GLU A 11 -2.35 -4.88 -5.71
CA GLU A 11 -3.34 -5.93 -5.56
C GLU A 11 -4.19 -5.70 -4.32
N LEU A 12 -3.55 -5.29 -3.25
CA LEU A 12 -4.27 -5.02 -2.02
C LEU A 12 -5.27 -3.90 -2.21
N LEU A 13 -4.87 -2.84 -2.90
CA LEU A 13 -5.77 -1.72 -3.13
C LEU A 13 -6.98 -2.12 -3.95
N GLU A 14 -6.78 -3.00 -4.93
CA GLU A 14 -7.91 -3.48 -5.70
C GLU A 14 -8.88 -4.27 -4.84
N GLN A 15 -8.36 -5.10 -3.96
CA GLN A 15 -9.20 -5.86 -3.07
C GLN A 15 -9.96 -4.96 -2.11
N LEU A 16 -9.31 -3.94 -1.62
CA LEU A 16 -9.95 -3.01 -0.70
C LEU A 16 -11.05 -2.22 -1.38
N ARG A 17 -10.82 -1.79 -2.61
CA ARG A 17 -11.85 -1.09 -3.35
C ARG A 17 -13.05 -1.98 -3.58
N ALA A 18 -12.81 -3.23 -3.92
CA ALA A 18 -13.90 -4.16 -4.13
C ALA A 18 -14.71 -4.36 -2.86
N GLY A 19 -14.05 -4.22 -1.72
CA GLY A 19 -14.74 -4.32 -0.44
C GLY A 19 -15.36 -3.03 0.05
N GLY A 20 -15.28 -1.97 -0.75
CA GLY A 20 -15.92 -0.71 -0.36
C GLY A 20 -15.04 0.23 0.42
N VAL A 21 -13.75 -0.05 0.51
CA VAL A 21 -12.85 0.83 1.23
C VAL A 21 -12.42 1.98 0.34
N GLU A 22 -12.42 3.18 0.89
CA GLU A 22 -12.07 4.36 0.13
C GLU A 22 -10.56 4.54 0.10
N VAL A 23 -10.00 4.69 -1.10
CA VAL A 23 -8.59 5.00 -1.26
C VAL A 23 -8.45 6.51 -1.35
N ILE A 24 -7.85 7.11 -0.33
CA ILE A 24 -7.75 8.56 -0.25
C ILE A 24 -6.71 9.09 -1.20
N GLN A 25 -5.58 8.42 -1.27
CA GLN A 25 -4.45 8.89 -2.04
C GLN A 25 -3.56 7.73 -2.44
N GLY A 26 -2.91 7.86 -3.59
CA GLY A 26 -1.98 6.88 -4.05
C GLY A 26 -2.60 5.89 -4.99
N PRO A 27 -1.85 4.87 -5.37
CA PRO A 27 -0.50 4.59 -4.90
C PRO A 27 0.52 5.56 -5.48
N GLU A 28 1.49 5.92 -4.65
CA GLU A 28 2.59 6.78 -5.07
C GLU A 28 3.88 5.97 -5.04
N SER A 29 4.68 6.13 -6.07
CA SER A 29 5.93 5.40 -6.18
C SER A 29 7.08 6.32 -5.79
N HIS A 30 7.90 5.85 -4.87
CA HIS A 30 9.05 6.62 -4.40
C HIS A 30 10.28 5.74 -4.42
N GLU A 31 11.42 6.32 -4.16
CA GLU A 31 12.65 5.56 -4.14
C GLU A 31 12.62 4.44 -3.10
N ASN A 32 11.93 4.69 -2.01
CA ASN A 32 11.88 3.73 -0.91
C ASN A 32 10.79 2.69 -1.07
N GLY A 33 9.91 2.87 -2.03
CA GLY A 33 8.81 1.95 -2.21
C GLY A 33 7.56 2.66 -2.65
N LYS A 34 6.43 2.01 -2.45
CA LYS A 34 5.16 2.57 -2.84
C LYS A 34 4.32 2.81 -1.60
N PHE A 35 3.54 3.88 -1.63
CA PHE A 35 2.71 4.27 -0.51
C PHE A 35 1.30 4.57 -0.98
N ALA A 36 0.34 4.27 -0.13
CA ALA A 36 -1.05 4.63 -0.38
C ALA A 36 -1.73 4.88 0.95
N TRP A 37 -2.80 5.64 0.90
CA TRP A 37 -3.56 5.98 2.10
C TRP A 37 -5.01 5.65 1.88
N ILE A 38 -5.61 5.00 2.85
CA ILE A 38 -7.01 4.61 2.79
C ILE A 38 -7.71 5.08 4.05
N MET A 39 -9.03 5.09 3.99
CA MET A 39 -9.86 5.45 5.12
C MET A 39 -10.71 4.24 5.48
N ASP A 40 -10.66 3.80 6.73
CA ASP A 40 -11.48 2.67 7.13
C ASP A 40 -12.89 3.14 7.49
N PRO A 41 -13.82 2.22 7.75
CA PRO A 41 -15.19 2.61 8.05
C PRO A 41 -15.33 3.48 9.30
N ASP A 42 -14.37 3.42 10.19
CA ASP A 42 -14.40 4.22 11.40
C ASP A 42 -13.70 5.56 11.19
N GLU A 43 -13.38 5.88 9.93
CA GLU A 43 -12.74 7.13 9.57
C GLU A 43 -11.32 7.25 10.11
N ASN A 44 -10.65 6.14 10.27
CA ASN A 44 -9.23 6.14 10.63
C ASN A 44 -8.39 6.09 9.37
N LYS A 45 -7.43 6.99 9.28
CA LYS A 45 -6.54 7.01 8.12
C LYS A 45 -5.47 5.97 8.30
N ILE A 46 -5.28 5.15 7.28
CA ILE A 46 -4.32 4.07 7.30
C ILE A 46 -3.33 4.25 6.17
N GLU A 47 -2.05 4.18 6.49
CA GLU A 47 -1.00 4.26 5.49
C GLU A 47 -0.53 2.85 5.15
N LEU A 48 -0.50 2.54 3.86
CA LEU A 48 -0.02 1.26 3.38
C LEU A 48 1.30 1.47 2.66
N TRP A 49 2.24 0.59 2.91
CA TRP A 49 3.59 0.74 2.38
C TRP A 49 4.09 -0.57 1.81
N GLU A 50 4.54 -0.51 0.58
CA GLU A 50 5.18 -1.65 -0.07
C GLU A 50 6.65 -1.32 -0.27
N PRO A 51 7.55 -2.05 0.38
CA PRO A 51 8.99 -1.78 0.23
C PRO A 51 9.41 -1.94 -1.21
N LYS A 52 10.40 -1.16 -1.57
CA LYS A 52 10.87 -1.22 -2.92
C LYS A 52 11.68 -2.47 -3.14
N VAL A 53 11.77 -2.80 -4.34
CA VAL A 53 12.33 -3.89 -4.99
C VAL A 53 13.73 -4.28 -4.75
N TRP A 54 14.37 -3.78 -3.76
CA TRP A 54 15.62 -4.37 -3.44
C TRP A 54 15.47 -5.88 -3.22
N ASP A 55 14.29 -6.32 -2.95
CA ASP A 55 14.06 -7.75 -2.88
C ASP A 55 14.11 -8.39 -4.25
N ASP A 56 13.90 -7.62 -5.30
CA ASP A 56 14.12 -8.13 -6.64
C ASP A 56 15.56 -8.52 -6.84
N LYS A 57 16.46 -7.72 -6.30
CA LYS A 57 17.86 -8.06 -6.39
C LYS A 57 18.14 -9.35 -5.65
N ASN A 58 17.50 -9.50 -4.52
CA ASN A 58 17.66 -10.73 -3.77
C ASN A 58 17.20 -11.93 -4.56
N LYS A 59 16.12 -11.77 -5.26
CA LYS A 59 15.61 -12.85 -6.06
C LYS A 59 16.50 -13.12 -7.24
N GLY A 60 17.03 -12.06 -7.79
CA GLY A 60 17.92 -12.20 -8.91
C GLY A 60 19.26 -12.76 -8.52
N ALA A 61 19.55 -12.67 -7.29
CA ALA A 61 20.85 -13.14 -6.84
C ALA A 61 20.89 -14.64 -6.74
#